data_b1464c590a4d2e5ebf13419d059037e0
#
_entry.id   b1464c590a4d2e5ebf13419d059037e0
#
_cell.length_a   1.000
_cell.length_b   1.000
_cell.length_c   1.000
_cell.angle_alpha   90.00
_cell.angle_beta   90.00
_cell.angle_gamma   90.00
#
_symmetry.space_group_name_H-M   'P 1'
#
loop_
_entity.id
_entity.type
_entity.pdbx_description
1 polymer ?
#
loop_
_entity_poly.entity_id
_entity_poly.type
_entity_poly.pdbx_seq_one_letter_code
_entity_poly.pdbx_strand_id
1 'polypeptide(L)'
;MKIITVTLAPNQAVLTCYLQDQSPKMPNAAIRPAMLVVPGGGYQYCSDREGEPVALAYMAQGFNAFVLRYTADATTPIDKALQDGAAAMDYLRANAAELEIDPQQIAAVGFSAGGHLVASLGTRLPKSQRPNALVVG
;
A
#
# COMPACT_ATOMS: atom_id res chain seq x y z
N MET A 1 10.94 14.51 -4.57
CA MET A 1 9.90 13.55 -4.16
C MET A 1 8.53 14.19 -4.31
N LYS A 2 7.59 13.45 -4.86
CA LYS A 2 6.20 13.88 -5.01
C LYS A 2 5.33 13.09 -4.05
N ILE A 3 4.45 13.76 -3.31
CA ILE A 3 3.54 13.12 -2.37
C ILE A 3 2.11 13.43 -2.80
N ILE A 4 1.31 12.38 -2.99
CA ILE A 4 -0.08 12.50 -3.40
C ILE A 4 -0.95 11.79 -2.37
N THR A 5 -2.05 12.41 -1.97
CA THR A 5 -3.02 11.80 -1.07
C THR A 5 -4.32 11.52 -1.83
N VAL A 6 -4.79 10.28 -1.74
CA VAL A 6 -5.98 9.80 -2.43
C VAL A 6 -6.96 9.25 -1.41
N THR A 7 -8.24 9.56 -1.60
CA THR A 7 -9.33 8.99 -0.81
C THR A 7 -10.00 7.88 -1.61
N LEU A 8 -10.12 6.71 -1.01
CA LEU A 8 -10.61 5.50 -1.67
C LEU A 8 -12.05 5.17 -1.23
N ALA A 9 -12.95 5.07 -2.21
CA ALA A 9 -14.30 4.56 -1.96
C ALA A 9 -14.23 3.04 -1.70
N PRO A 10 -15.23 2.44 -1.00
CA PRO A 10 -16.43 3.08 -0.46
C PRO A 10 -16.28 3.70 0.92
N ASN A 11 -15.21 3.35 1.67
CA ASN A 11 -15.12 3.69 3.08
C ASN A 11 -14.31 4.95 3.38
N GLN A 12 -13.83 5.66 2.34
CA GLN A 12 -13.02 6.86 2.47
C GLN A 12 -11.65 6.61 3.12
N ALA A 13 -11.08 5.44 2.91
CA ALA A 13 -9.73 5.14 3.33
C ALA A 13 -8.74 6.06 2.60
N VAL A 14 -7.64 6.39 3.27
CA VAL A 14 -6.66 7.34 2.73
C VAL A 14 -5.41 6.59 2.28
N LEU A 15 -5.03 6.79 1.03
CA LEU A 15 -3.78 6.27 0.48
C LEU A 15 -2.82 7.43 0.25
N THR A 16 -1.68 7.43 0.94
CA THR A 16 -0.62 8.41 0.72
C THR A 16 0.43 7.79 -0.17
N CYS A 17 0.66 8.41 -1.32
CA CYS A 17 1.57 7.93 -2.35
C CYS A 17 2.88 8.72 -2.29
N TYR A 18 4.00 8.03 -2.10
CA TYR A 18 5.34 8.61 -2.07
C TYR A 18 6.08 8.18 -3.33
N LEU A 19 6.32 9.14 -4.22
CA LEU A 19 6.93 8.88 -5.53
C LEU A 19 8.30 9.54 -5.61
N GLN A 20 9.31 8.77 -5.95
CA GLN A 20 10.65 9.30 -6.14
C GLN A 20 10.74 10.06 -7.46
N ASP A 21 11.58 11.09 -7.49
CA ASP A 21 11.80 11.86 -8.69
C ASP A 21 12.44 10.99 -9.78
N GLN A 22 12.01 11.19 -11.02
CA GLN A 22 12.65 10.58 -12.17
C GLN A 22 13.85 11.42 -12.63
N SER A 23 14.81 10.76 -13.24
CA SER A 23 15.95 11.41 -13.85
C SER A 23 16.30 10.74 -15.17
N PRO A 24 16.52 11.52 -16.26
CA PRO A 24 17.02 10.94 -17.52
C PRO A 24 18.36 10.23 -17.38
N LYS A 25 19.13 10.56 -16.34
CA LYS A 25 20.40 9.92 -16.02
C LYS A 25 20.25 8.59 -15.30
N MET A 26 19.02 8.24 -14.91
CA MET A 26 18.69 7.02 -14.19
C MET A 26 17.55 6.27 -14.90
N PRO A 27 17.74 5.83 -16.15
CA PRO A 27 16.66 5.23 -16.93
C PRO A 27 16.16 3.91 -16.32
N ASN A 28 17.01 3.19 -15.59
CA ASN A 28 16.62 1.94 -14.93
C ASN A 28 15.69 2.16 -13.72
N ALA A 29 15.55 3.38 -13.25
CA ALA A 29 14.69 3.76 -12.14
C ALA A 29 13.46 4.56 -12.59
N ALA A 30 13.14 4.55 -13.89
CA ALA A 30 11.98 5.24 -14.43
C ALA A 30 10.67 4.58 -13.99
N ILE A 31 10.66 3.24 -13.90
CA ILE A 31 9.52 2.46 -13.40
C ILE A 31 10.02 1.63 -12.23
N ARG A 32 9.38 1.77 -11.09
CA ARG A 32 9.81 1.17 -9.84
C ARG A 32 8.85 0.10 -9.36
N PRO A 33 9.32 -0.87 -8.57
CA PRO A 33 8.40 -1.71 -7.81
C PRO A 33 7.67 -0.86 -6.78
N ALA A 34 6.49 -1.31 -6.40
CA ALA A 34 5.65 -0.62 -5.41
C ALA A 34 5.59 -1.40 -4.11
N MET A 35 5.61 -0.68 -3.00
CA MET A 35 5.38 -1.25 -1.68
C MET A 35 4.16 -0.61 -1.04
N LEU A 36 3.12 -1.40 -0.83
CA LEU A 36 1.93 -1.00 -0.08
C LEU A 36 2.21 -1.27 1.41
N VAL A 37 2.25 -0.21 2.20
CA VAL A 37 2.53 -0.27 3.63
C VAL A 37 1.23 -0.22 4.41
N VAL A 38 0.99 -1.24 5.25
CA VAL A 38 -0.24 -1.42 6.00
C VAL A 38 0.08 -1.46 7.49
N PRO A 39 -0.08 -0.32 8.18
CA PRO A 39 0.26 -0.22 9.60
C PRO A 39 -0.59 -1.12 10.50
N GLY A 40 -0.06 -1.44 11.69
CA GLY A 40 -0.82 -2.07 12.75
C GLY A 40 -1.59 -1.07 13.60
N GLY A 41 -2.20 -1.54 14.67
CA GLY A 41 -2.97 -0.72 15.60
C GLY A 41 -4.20 -1.45 16.16
N GLY A 42 -4.24 -2.77 16.10
CA GLY A 42 -5.31 -3.58 16.67
C GLY A 42 -6.68 -3.40 16.04
N TYR A 43 -6.74 -2.89 14.81
CA TYR A 43 -7.97 -2.48 14.13
C TYR A 43 -8.70 -1.34 14.88
N GLN A 44 -8.00 -0.60 15.70
CA GLN A 44 -8.54 0.57 16.41
C GLN A 44 -8.00 1.89 15.83
N TYR A 45 -6.79 1.84 15.26
CA TYR A 45 -6.14 2.96 14.59
C TYR A 45 -5.07 2.44 13.64
N CYS A 46 -4.50 3.33 12.83
CA CYS A 46 -3.33 3.03 12.01
C CYS A 46 -2.11 3.71 12.64
N SER A 47 -1.13 2.91 13.04
CA SER A 47 0.06 3.40 13.73
C SER A 47 0.94 4.26 12.82
N ASP A 48 1.20 5.50 13.22
CA ASP A 48 2.08 6.40 12.45
C ASP A 48 3.52 5.89 12.41
N ARG A 49 3.96 5.13 13.42
CA ARG A 49 5.30 4.55 13.47
C ARG A 49 5.53 3.53 12.36
N GLU A 50 4.47 2.91 11.88
CA GLU A 50 4.50 1.86 10.87
C GLU A 50 3.99 2.33 9.52
N GLY A 51 3.77 3.62 9.37
CA GLY A 51 3.37 4.26 8.13
C GLY A 51 4.55 4.87 7.39
N GLU A 52 4.69 6.18 7.46
CA GLU A 52 5.73 6.92 6.74
C GLU A 52 7.16 6.40 6.99
N PRO A 53 7.60 6.12 8.23
CA PRO A 53 8.96 5.62 8.42
C PRO A 53 9.25 4.33 7.67
N VAL A 54 8.28 3.41 7.59
CA VAL A 54 8.42 2.16 6.83
C VAL A 54 8.46 2.47 5.33
N ALA A 55 7.60 3.36 4.86
CA ALA A 55 7.57 3.79 3.47
C ALA A 55 8.94 4.35 3.04
N LEU A 56 9.53 5.24 3.85
CA LEU A 56 10.83 5.82 3.56
C LEU A 56 11.94 4.77 3.50
N ALA A 57 11.90 3.76 4.37
CA ALA A 57 12.87 2.68 4.37
C ALA A 57 12.83 1.88 3.06
N TYR A 58 11.62 1.55 2.56
CA TYR A 58 11.49 0.85 1.28
C TYR A 58 11.87 1.75 0.10
N MET A 59 11.56 3.04 0.16
CA MET A 59 11.97 3.98 -0.88
C MET A 59 13.48 4.05 -1.02
N ALA A 60 14.21 3.93 0.08
CA ALA A 60 15.68 3.86 0.07
C ALA A 60 16.19 2.62 -0.68
N GLN A 61 15.37 1.59 -0.82
CA GLN A 61 15.67 0.37 -1.55
C GLN A 61 15.20 0.41 -3.01
N GLY A 62 14.66 1.53 -3.48
CA GLY A 62 14.27 1.71 -4.87
C GLY A 62 12.78 1.63 -5.15
N PHE A 63 11.95 1.39 -4.16
CA PHE A 63 10.49 1.36 -4.31
C PHE A 63 9.89 2.74 -4.40
N ASN A 64 8.74 2.87 -5.06
CA ASN A 64 7.75 3.86 -4.70
C ASN A 64 6.86 3.24 -3.62
N ALA A 65 6.51 4.01 -2.62
CA ALA A 65 5.81 3.48 -1.44
C ALA A 65 4.45 4.16 -1.24
N PHE A 66 3.53 3.39 -0.69
CA PHE A 66 2.13 3.79 -0.54
C PHE A 66 1.66 3.38 0.83
N VAL A 67 1.23 4.33 1.65
CA VAL A 67 0.74 4.04 3.01
C VAL A 67 -0.78 4.03 3.00
N LEU A 68 -1.36 2.92 3.37
CA LEU A 68 -2.81 2.77 3.48
C LEU A 68 -3.27 3.01 4.91
N ARG A 69 -4.06 4.05 5.10
CA ARG A 69 -4.81 4.25 6.34
C ARG A 69 -6.21 3.69 6.14
N TYR A 70 -6.32 2.40 6.44
CA TYR A 70 -7.57 1.64 6.29
C TYR A 70 -8.56 1.98 7.40
N THR A 71 -9.81 1.61 7.19
CA THR A 71 -10.86 1.77 8.19
C THR A 71 -10.57 0.90 9.39
N ALA A 72 -10.27 1.55 10.52
CA ALA A 72 -9.99 0.90 11.78
C ALA A 72 -11.27 0.92 12.61
N ASP A 73 -12.00 -0.19 12.60
CA ASP A 73 -13.27 -0.35 13.29
C ASP A 73 -13.24 -1.66 14.08
N ALA A 74 -13.17 -1.57 15.41
CA ALA A 74 -13.07 -2.74 16.28
C ALA A 74 -14.34 -3.61 16.26
N THR A 75 -15.48 -3.08 15.79
CA THR A 75 -16.74 -3.85 15.72
C THR A 75 -16.85 -4.67 14.44
N THR A 76 -16.19 -4.24 13.35
CA THR A 76 -16.14 -4.97 12.07
C THR A 76 -14.71 -4.96 11.55
N PRO A 77 -13.76 -5.57 12.26
CA PRO A 77 -12.34 -5.29 12.07
C PRO A 77 -11.81 -5.64 10.69
N ILE A 78 -12.31 -6.70 10.07
CA ILE A 78 -11.74 -7.14 8.79
C ILE A 78 -12.54 -6.69 7.57
N ASP A 79 -13.87 -6.52 7.69
CA ASP A 79 -14.72 -6.34 6.51
C ASP A 79 -14.40 -5.08 5.73
N LYS A 80 -14.43 -3.93 6.40
CA LYS A 80 -14.13 -2.64 5.76
C LYS A 80 -12.65 -2.51 5.42
N ALA A 81 -11.77 -2.98 6.30
CA ALA A 81 -10.34 -2.95 6.05
C ALA A 81 -9.96 -3.76 4.81
N LEU A 82 -10.58 -4.94 4.62
CA LEU A 82 -10.34 -5.76 3.42
C LEU A 82 -10.83 -5.05 2.15
N GLN A 83 -11.98 -4.39 2.21
CA GLN A 83 -12.46 -3.56 1.10
C GLN A 83 -11.47 -2.43 0.78
N ASP A 84 -10.92 -1.79 1.80
CA ASP A 84 -9.95 -0.71 1.65
C ASP A 84 -8.66 -1.22 0.98
N GLY A 85 -8.19 -2.38 1.38
CA GLY A 85 -7.02 -3.01 0.79
C GLY A 85 -7.26 -3.36 -0.68
N ALA A 86 -8.43 -3.91 -0.99
CA ALA A 86 -8.82 -4.21 -2.37
C ALA A 86 -8.88 -2.94 -3.21
N ALA A 87 -9.48 -1.87 -2.67
CA ALA A 87 -9.55 -0.58 -3.35
C ALA A 87 -8.16 0.02 -3.60
N ALA A 88 -7.23 -0.13 -2.64
CA ALA A 88 -5.85 0.31 -2.82
C ALA A 88 -5.16 -0.45 -3.94
N MET A 89 -5.30 -1.77 -3.98
CA MET A 89 -4.71 -2.59 -5.06
C MET A 89 -5.28 -2.23 -6.42
N ASP A 90 -6.60 -2.02 -6.52
CA ASP A 90 -7.24 -1.59 -7.76
C ASP A 90 -6.70 -0.23 -8.21
N TYR A 91 -6.59 0.71 -7.28
CA TYR A 91 -6.05 2.04 -7.58
C TYR A 91 -4.62 1.97 -8.10
N LEU A 92 -3.75 1.23 -7.42
CA LEU A 92 -2.35 1.11 -7.81
C LEU A 92 -2.21 0.52 -9.22
N ARG A 93 -2.97 -0.53 -9.55
CA ARG A 93 -2.92 -1.15 -10.86
C ARG A 93 -3.52 -0.29 -11.96
N ALA A 94 -4.65 0.36 -11.68
CA ALA A 94 -5.30 1.23 -12.66
C ALA A 94 -4.48 2.48 -12.99
N ASN A 95 -3.67 2.96 -12.06
CA ASN A 95 -2.90 4.19 -12.19
C ASN A 95 -1.38 3.94 -12.23
N ALA A 96 -0.96 2.71 -12.54
CA ALA A 96 0.45 2.33 -12.47
C ALA A 96 1.36 3.21 -13.31
N ALA A 97 0.94 3.60 -14.51
CA ALA A 97 1.73 4.46 -15.39
C ALA A 97 1.95 5.85 -14.77
N GLU A 98 0.91 6.46 -14.22
CA GLU A 98 0.98 7.77 -13.59
C GLU A 98 1.80 7.73 -12.29
N LEU A 99 1.73 6.61 -11.57
CA LEU A 99 2.46 6.39 -10.34
C LEU A 99 3.89 5.91 -10.57
N GLU A 100 4.25 5.66 -11.83
CA GLU A 100 5.59 5.24 -12.23
C GLU A 100 6.01 3.92 -11.57
N ILE A 101 5.06 3.01 -11.47
CA ILE A 101 5.26 1.67 -10.90
C ILE A 101 4.93 0.58 -11.91
N ASP A 102 5.53 -0.59 -11.71
CA ASP A 102 5.20 -1.78 -12.47
C ASP A 102 3.98 -2.47 -11.83
N PRO A 103 2.85 -2.59 -12.53
CA PRO A 103 1.65 -3.22 -11.97
C PRO A 103 1.82 -4.70 -11.64
N GLN A 104 2.88 -5.35 -12.12
CA GLN A 104 3.21 -6.73 -11.81
C GLN A 104 4.23 -6.87 -10.67
N GLN A 105 4.65 -5.76 -10.07
CA GLN A 105 5.63 -5.72 -8.99
C GLN A 105 5.09 -4.88 -7.83
N ILE A 106 3.94 -5.25 -7.31
CA ILE A 106 3.32 -4.60 -6.16
C ILE A 106 3.39 -5.56 -4.98
N ALA A 107 4.25 -5.24 -4.01
CA ALA A 107 4.32 -5.96 -2.76
C ALA A 107 3.52 -5.23 -1.67
N ALA A 108 3.11 -5.95 -0.65
CA ALA A 108 2.48 -5.36 0.52
C ALA A 108 3.22 -5.82 1.77
N VAL A 109 3.44 -4.89 2.69
CA VAL A 109 4.03 -5.16 4.00
C VAL A 109 3.07 -4.69 5.09
N GLY A 110 2.86 -5.52 6.09
CA GLY A 110 1.96 -5.19 7.19
C GLY A 110 2.48 -5.68 8.52
N PHE A 111 2.09 -5.00 9.59
CA PHE A 111 2.54 -5.26 10.95
C PHE A 111 1.35 -5.49 11.86
N SER A 112 1.37 -6.57 12.67
CA SER A 112 0.31 -6.91 13.61
C SER A 112 -1.05 -6.99 12.90
N ALA A 113 -2.02 -6.14 13.26
CA ALA A 113 -3.32 -6.10 12.57
C ALA A 113 -3.14 -5.81 11.06
N GLY A 114 -2.20 -4.95 10.69
CA GLY A 114 -1.84 -4.70 9.30
C GLY A 114 -1.25 -5.94 8.62
N GLY A 115 -0.48 -6.74 9.34
CA GLY A 115 0.01 -8.02 8.84
C GLY A 115 -1.11 -9.02 8.58
N HIS A 116 -2.08 -9.08 9.49
CA HIS A 116 -3.30 -9.88 9.30
C HIS A 116 -4.07 -9.42 8.06
N LEU A 117 -4.21 -8.11 7.88
CA LEU A 117 -4.88 -7.56 6.71
C LEU A 117 -4.13 -7.91 5.41
N VAL A 118 -2.81 -7.75 5.38
CA VAL A 118 -1.98 -8.09 4.22
C VAL A 118 -2.10 -9.58 3.87
N ALA A 119 -2.05 -10.45 4.86
CA ALA A 119 -2.27 -11.89 4.64
C ALA A 119 -3.67 -12.15 4.07
N SER A 120 -4.68 -11.44 4.55
CA SER A 120 -6.05 -11.56 4.03
C SER A 120 -6.15 -11.08 2.58
N LEU A 121 -5.44 -10.02 2.20
CA LEU A 121 -5.38 -9.58 0.81
C LEU A 121 -4.84 -10.69 -0.11
N GLY A 122 -3.82 -11.39 0.34
CA GLY A 122 -3.19 -12.45 -0.46
C GLY A 122 -3.99 -13.75 -0.54
N THR A 123 -4.89 -13.99 0.41
CA THR A 123 -5.61 -15.28 0.52
C THR A 123 -7.10 -15.19 0.21
N ARG A 124 -7.73 -14.03 0.41
CA ARG A 124 -9.18 -13.87 0.33
C ARG A 124 -9.65 -13.10 -0.90
N LEU A 125 -8.77 -12.33 -1.55
CA LEU A 125 -9.16 -11.53 -2.72
C LEU A 125 -8.99 -12.32 -4.03
N PRO A 126 -9.70 -11.92 -5.10
CA PRO A 126 -9.44 -12.41 -6.44
C PRO A 126 -8.00 -12.10 -6.86
N LYS A 127 -7.47 -12.92 -7.76
CA LYS A 127 -6.07 -12.79 -8.23
C LYS A 127 -5.71 -11.39 -8.71
N SER A 128 -6.63 -10.70 -9.39
CA SER A 128 -6.41 -9.35 -9.90
C SER A 128 -6.21 -8.30 -8.81
N GLN A 129 -6.66 -8.57 -7.58
CA GLN A 129 -6.54 -7.66 -6.44
C GLN A 129 -5.48 -8.09 -5.43
N ARG A 130 -4.81 -9.23 -5.67
CA ARG A 130 -3.77 -9.70 -4.76
C ARG A 130 -2.46 -8.98 -5.01
N PRO A 131 -1.70 -8.63 -3.96
CA PRO A 131 -0.31 -8.23 -4.12
C PRO A 131 0.52 -9.34 -4.77
N ASN A 132 1.58 -8.97 -5.46
CA ASN A 132 2.51 -9.92 -6.09
C ASN A 132 3.44 -10.57 -5.07
N ALA A 133 3.66 -9.91 -3.93
CA ALA A 133 4.44 -10.43 -2.80
C ALA A 133 3.89 -9.87 -1.49
N LEU A 134 4.06 -10.64 -0.41
CA LEU A 134 3.60 -10.27 0.92
C LEU A 134 4.76 -10.33 1.91
N VAL A 135 4.81 -9.34 2.79
CA VAL A 135 5.70 -9.33 3.95
C VAL A 135 4.84 -9.13 5.19
N VAL A 136 4.84 -10.11 6.08
CA VAL A 136 3.99 -10.10 7.28
C VAL A 136 4.90 -10.04 8.51
N GLY A 137 4.76 -8.96 9.23
CA GLY A 137 5.51 -8.73 10.47
C GLY A 137 4.67 -8.84 11.73
#